data_58d30b4fc76a79c0d4994855ae8328a0
#
_entry.id   58d30b4fc76a79c0d4994855ae8328a0
#
_cell.length_a   1.000
_cell.length_b   1.000
_cell.length_c   1.000
_cell.angle_alpha   90.00
_cell.angle_beta   90.00
_cell.angle_gamma   90.00
#
_symmetry.space_group_name_H-M   'P 1'
#
loop_
_entity.id
_entity.type
_entity.pdbx_description
1 polymer ?
#
loop_
_entity_poly.entity_id
_entity_poly.type
_entity_poly.pdbx_seq_one_letter_code
_entity_poly.pdbx_strand_id
1 'polypeptide(L)'
;MPVTIEPLADRQGAASSAAAAVLRGEQLVLRYGKTAVVHGVSVVLAPGRVTALVGPNGSGKSTLLRALARLHRLDGGEVLLGHRDGQPERAVSLLSVRQFAREVTLFTQSRQAPHGLTVHEVVSFGRHPHRRRFAGPSVADRKAVGRAMKVTGVQDMAERPVGELSGGELQRVWLAACLAQETGVVLLDEPTNHLDLRYQIETLDLVRDLVDEHGVAVGVVLHDLDHAARVADTLILMRAGRIHAAGDPLDVLTAEHIGEVYDLRVEVEVDPRTGRLRIDPVGRHPARHRNVNPGEELA
;
A
#
# COMPACT_ATOMS: atom_id res chain seq x y z
N MET A 1 5.33 26.79 3.42
CA MET A 1 6.20 26.14 4.42
C MET A 1 6.14 24.64 4.18
N PRO A 2 7.23 23.88 4.19
CA PRO A 2 7.16 22.43 4.06
C PRO A 2 6.47 21.83 5.29
N VAL A 3 5.45 20.99 5.06
CA VAL A 3 4.79 20.22 6.11
C VAL A 3 5.71 19.06 6.48
N THR A 4 6.36 19.15 7.62
CA THR A 4 7.16 18.07 8.21
C THR A 4 6.22 17.26 9.10
N ILE A 5 6.02 15.97 8.78
CA ILE A 5 5.18 15.07 9.58
C ILE A 5 6.05 14.49 10.69
N GLU A 6 5.81 14.90 11.95
CA GLU A 6 6.39 14.25 13.13
C GLU A 6 5.60 12.98 13.48
N PRO A 7 6.27 11.89 13.90
CA PRO A 7 5.59 10.65 14.27
C PRO A 7 4.87 10.79 15.61
N LEU A 8 3.60 10.48 15.65
CA LEU A 8 2.79 10.33 16.87
C LEU A 8 3.27 9.13 17.72
N ALA A 9 3.24 9.29 19.04
CA ALA A 9 3.85 8.42 20.03
C ALA A 9 3.36 6.96 20.06
N ASP A 10 4.29 6.07 20.41
CA ASP A 10 4.26 4.60 20.51
C ASP A 10 3.02 3.94 21.13
N ARG A 11 2.51 2.90 20.43
CA ARG A 11 1.85 1.76 21.05
C ARG A 11 2.78 0.53 20.93
N GLN A 12 3.33 0.08 22.05
CA GLN A 12 4.21 -1.08 22.12
C GLN A 12 3.42 -2.39 22.08
N GLY A 13 3.65 -3.19 21.04
CA GLY A 13 3.24 -4.59 20.94
C GLY A 13 4.42 -5.41 20.38
N ALA A 14 4.65 -6.60 20.93
CA ALA A 14 5.81 -7.46 20.73
C ALA A 14 6.14 -7.76 19.27
N ALA A 15 7.29 -7.31 18.78
CA ALA A 15 7.77 -7.47 17.42
C ALA A 15 8.57 -8.75 17.23
N SER A 16 8.23 -9.52 16.21
CA SER A 16 9.07 -10.54 15.56
C SER A 16 10.30 -9.89 14.89
N SER A 17 11.45 -10.59 14.88
CA SER A 17 12.79 -10.10 14.59
C SER A 17 13.11 -9.80 13.10
N ALA A 18 12.24 -9.19 12.33
CA ALA A 18 12.64 -8.46 11.15
C ALA A 18 12.97 -7.03 11.61
N ALA A 19 14.19 -6.56 11.36
CA ALA A 19 14.61 -5.22 11.76
C ALA A 19 13.59 -4.20 11.21
N ALA A 20 12.93 -3.48 12.14
CA ALA A 20 11.89 -2.52 11.79
C ALA A 20 12.46 -1.42 10.91
N ALA A 21 12.20 -1.48 9.61
CA ALA A 21 12.77 -0.56 8.61
C ALA A 21 11.89 0.67 8.46
N VAL A 22 12.53 1.84 8.35
CA VAL A 22 11.91 3.13 7.99
C VAL A 22 12.33 3.49 6.58
N LEU A 23 11.39 3.81 5.71
CA LEU A 23 11.69 4.36 4.39
C LEU A 23 11.21 5.80 4.31
N ARG A 24 12.13 6.72 4.00
CA ARG A 24 11.85 8.16 3.93
C ARG A 24 12.15 8.69 2.53
N GLY A 25 11.24 9.45 1.96
CA GLY A 25 11.49 10.28 0.80
C GLY A 25 11.58 11.74 1.23
N GLU A 26 12.62 12.46 0.83
CA GLU A 26 12.82 13.86 1.17
C GLU A 26 12.86 14.74 -0.08
N GLN A 27 11.95 15.73 -0.14
CA GLN A 27 11.88 16.74 -1.20
C GLN A 27 11.92 16.14 -2.61
N LEU A 28 11.16 15.03 -2.81
CA LEU A 28 11.17 14.27 -4.05
C LEU A 28 10.58 15.08 -5.21
N VAL A 29 11.37 15.23 -6.27
CA VAL A 29 10.92 15.81 -7.55
C VAL A 29 11.02 14.74 -8.62
N LEU A 30 9.90 14.48 -9.33
CA LEU A 30 9.81 13.41 -10.32
C LEU A 30 9.24 13.94 -11.62
N ARG A 31 9.79 13.47 -12.76
CA ARG A 31 9.39 13.89 -14.10
C ARG A 31 9.16 12.71 -15.05
N TYR A 32 8.26 12.89 -15.99
CA TYR A 32 8.20 12.12 -17.22
C TYR A 32 8.61 13.03 -18.39
N GLY A 33 9.79 12.81 -18.94
CA GLY A 33 10.38 13.69 -19.92
C GLY A 33 10.58 15.10 -19.35
N LYS A 34 9.89 16.09 -19.93
CA LYS A 34 9.96 17.49 -19.47
C LYS A 34 8.89 17.86 -18.44
N THR A 35 7.89 17.01 -18.23
CA THR A 35 6.74 17.31 -17.36
C THR A 35 7.02 16.84 -15.94
N ALA A 36 7.04 17.76 -14.99
CA ALA A 36 7.10 17.42 -13.56
C ALA A 36 5.73 16.90 -13.10
N VAL A 37 5.73 15.76 -12.40
CA VAL A 37 4.53 15.09 -11.89
C VAL A 37 4.50 14.97 -10.37
N VAL A 38 5.66 15.18 -9.70
CA VAL A 38 5.77 15.31 -8.23
C VAL A 38 6.70 16.48 -7.95
N HIS A 39 6.32 17.34 -7.01
CA HIS A 39 6.88 18.66 -6.80
C HIS A 39 7.38 18.85 -5.35
N GLY A 40 8.51 18.24 -4.99
CA GLY A 40 9.14 18.43 -3.67
C GLY A 40 8.33 17.77 -2.54
N VAL A 41 7.89 16.55 -2.74
CA VAL A 41 7.12 15.77 -1.76
C VAL A 41 8.07 15.08 -0.78
N SER A 42 7.75 15.19 0.53
CA SER A 42 8.41 14.41 1.58
C SER A 42 7.41 13.46 2.22
N VAL A 43 7.84 12.20 2.45
CA VAL A 43 6.99 11.13 3.00
C VAL A 43 7.81 10.21 3.89
N VAL A 44 7.21 9.71 4.95
CA VAL A 44 7.82 8.73 5.86
C VAL A 44 6.92 7.49 5.95
N LEU A 45 7.49 6.33 5.68
CA LEU A 45 6.87 5.04 5.93
C LEU A 45 7.49 4.45 7.20
N ALA A 46 6.74 4.48 8.28
CA ALA A 46 7.21 4.05 9.59
C ALA A 46 6.87 2.58 9.85
N PRO A 47 7.76 1.81 10.52
CA PRO A 47 7.49 0.43 10.86
C PRO A 47 6.29 0.32 11.81
N GLY A 48 5.49 -0.73 11.61
CA GLY A 48 4.24 -0.95 12.34
C GLY A 48 3.16 0.09 12.02
N ARG A 49 3.20 0.69 10.81
CA ARG A 49 2.19 1.65 10.35
C ARG A 49 1.85 1.47 8.87
N VAL A 50 0.58 1.72 8.56
CA VAL A 50 0.09 1.86 7.18
C VAL A 50 0.03 3.34 6.83
N THR A 51 0.78 3.74 5.80
CA THR A 51 0.66 5.06 5.18
C THR A 51 -0.09 4.92 3.85
N ALA A 52 -1.32 5.43 3.80
CA ALA A 52 -2.13 5.41 2.58
C ALA A 52 -1.95 6.71 1.76
N LEU A 53 -1.78 6.56 0.45
CA LEU A 53 -1.77 7.67 -0.50
C LEU A 53 -3.08 7.66 -1.27
N VAL A 54 -3.85 8.75 -1.18
CA VAL A 54 -5.11 8.95 -1.88
C VAL A 54 -5.10 10.25 -2.69
N GLY A 55 -6.05 10.40 -3.61
CA GLY A 55 -6.18 11.58 -4.47
C GLY A 55 -6.63 11.18 -5.88
N PRO A 56 -7.00 12.14 -6.74
CA PRO A 56 -7.48 11.88 -8.09
C PRO A 56 -6.43 11.23 -8.98
N ASN A 57 -6.90 10.66 -10.10
CA ASN A 57 -6.01 10.11 -11.12
C ASN A 57 -5.05 11.20 -11.63
N GLY A 58 -3.78 10.82 -11.83
CA GLY A 58 -2.74 11.77 -12.27
C GLY A 58 -2.17 12.65 -11.15
N SER A 59 -2.58 12.50 -9.88
CA SER A 59 -2.02 13.30 -8.78
C SER A 59 -0.58 12.90 -8.37
N GLY A 60 0.00 11.84 -8.95
CA GLY A 60 1.39 11.46 -8.74
C GLY A 60 1.63 10.32 -7.74
N LYS A 61 0.58 9.72 -7.16
CA LYS A 61 0.67 8.66 -6.12
C LYS A 61 1.52 7.47 -6.53
N SER A 62 1.16 6.80 -7.63
CA SER A 62 1.91 5.63 -8.13
C SER A 62 3.32 5.99 -8.57
N THR A 63 3.53 7.21 -9.09
CA THR A 63 4.87 7.71 -9.47
C THR A 63 5.74 7.88 -8.22
N LEU A 64 5.18 8.47 -7.15
CA LEU A 64 5.86 8.61 -5.86
C LEU A 64 6.20 7.23 -5.28
N LEU A 65 5.25 6.29 -5.28
CA LEU A 65 5.48 4.95 -4.77
C LEU A 65 6.60 4.21 -5.55
N ARG A 66 6.59 4.33 -6.89
CA ARG A 66 7.65 3.77 -7.75
C ARG A 66 9.01 4.42 -7.54
N ALA A 67 9.05 5.71 -7.22
CA ALA A 67 10.29 6.40 -6.88
C ALA A 67 10.86 5.89 -5.55
N LEU A 68 10.04 5.70 -4.53
CA LEU A 68 10.41 5.07 -3.27
C LEU A 68 10.96 3.65 -3.48
N ALA A 69 10.41 2.90 -4.45
CA ALA A 69 10.87 1.58 -4.85
C ALA A 69 12.11 1.57 -5.79
N ARG A 70 12.70 2.73 -6.08
CA ARG A 70 13.80 2.88 -7.07
C ARG A 70 13.44 2.44 -8.50
N LEU A 71 12.16 2.42 -8.84
CA LEU A 71 11.67 2.11 -10.20
C LEU A 71 11.36 3.37 -11.03
N HIS A 72 11.52 4.55 -10.44
CA HIS A 72 11.47 5.83 -11.12
C HIS A 72 12.67 6.67 -10.70
N ARG A 73 13.30 7.33 -11.68
CA ARG A 73 14.46 8.18 -11.43
C ARG A 73 14.04 9.43 -10.67
N LEU A 74 14.82 9.82 -9.68
CA LEU A 74 14.67 11.11 -9.00
C LEU A 74 15.30 12.22 -9.86
N ASP A 75 14.58 13.32 -10.00
CA ASP A 75 15.09 14.59 -10.58
C ASP A 75 15.56 15.55 -9.46
N GLY A 76 15.11 15.34 -8.24
CA GLY A 76 15.53 16.04 -7.03
C GLY A 76 15.08 15.31 -5.78
N GLY A 77 15.70 15.64 -4.66
CA GLY A 77 15.50 14.98 -3.39
C GLY A 77 16.24 13.65 -3.28
N GLU A 78 15.97 12.91 -2.21
CA GLU A 78 16.58 11.61 -1.96
C GLU A 78 15.64 10.65 -1.25
N VAL A 79 15.94 9.36 -1.33
CA VAL A 79 15.24 8.31 -0.57
C VAL A 79 16.23 7.67 0.39
N LEU A 80 15.85 7.63 1.66
CA LEU A 80 16.66 7.14 2.77
C LEU A 80 16.02 5.87 3.35
N LEU A 81 16.86 4.92 3.72
CA LEU A 81 16.47 3.71 4.43
C LEU A 81 17.19 3.68 5.78
N GLY A 82 16.42 3.59 6.85
CA GLY A 82 16.88 3.46 8.22
C GLY A 82 16.32 2.24 8.92
N HIS A 83 16.84 1.94 10.10
CA HIS A 83 16.36 0.88 10.98
C HIS A 83 16.21 1.42 12.40
N ARG A 84 15.28 0.85 13.19
CA ARG A 84 15.06 1.28 14.61
C ARG A 84 16.22 1.02 15.55
N ASP A 85 17.23 0.25 15.14
CA ASP A 85 18.41 -0.10 15.94
C ASP A 85 19.41 1.06 16.13
N GLY A 86 19.06 2.26 15.71
CA GLY A 86 19.89 3.46 15.86
C GLY A 86 21.04 3.57 14.85
N GLN A 87 21.10 2.68 13.85
CA GLN A 87 22.02 2.86 12.75
C GLN A 87 21.63 4.10 11.90
N PRO A 88 22.63 4.85 11.38
CA PRO A 88 22.33 6.02 10.55
C PRO A 88 21.55 5.62 9.29
N GLU A 89 20.56 6.43 8.92
CA GLU A 89 19.85 6.29 7.66
C GLU A 89 20.83 6.35 6.49
N ARG A 90 20.61 5.53 5.48
CA ARG A 90 21.46 5.45 4.28
C ARG A 90 20.64 5.78 3.04
N ALA A 91 21.22 6.59 2.16
CA ALA A 91 20.63 6.83 0.86
C ALA A 91 20.48 5.49 0.11
N VAL A 92 19.26 5.19 -0.37
CA VAL A 92 19.01 3.94 -1.09
C VAL A 92 19.83 3.84 -2.39
N SER A 93 20.26 4.97 -2.95
CA SER A 93 21.15 5.03 -4.11
C SER A 93 22.50 4.35 -3.88
N LEU A 94 22.97 4.28 -2.63
CA LEU A 94 24.22 3.62 -2.24
C LEU A 94 24.08 2.10 -2.07
N LEU A 95 22.86 1.59 -2.01
CA LEU A 95 22.61 0.15 -1.88
C LEU A 95 22.68 -0.53 -3.25
N SER A 96 23.28 -1.72 -3.31
CA SER A 96 23.12 -2.56 -4.48
C SER A 96 21.64 -2.95 -4.68
N VAL A 97 21.26 -3.28 -5.91
CA VAL A 97 19.89 -3.73 -6.22
C VAL A 97 19.44 -4.87 -5.31
N ARG A 98 20.35 -5.81 -5.05
CA ARG A 98 20.07 -6.96 -4.20
C ARG A 98 19.90 -6.61 -2.72
N GLN A 99 20.71 -5.69 -2.21
CA GLN A 99 20.57 -5.19 -0.82
C GLN A 99 19.22 -4.49 -0.67
N PHE A 100 18.91 -3.55 -1.57
CA PHE A 100 17.65 -2.84 -1.55
C PHE A 100 16.43 -3.77 -1.66
N ALA A 101 16.48 -4.77 -2.56
CA ALA A 101 15.41 -5.74 -2.72
C ALA A 101 15.21 -6.69 -1.51
N ARG A 102 16.11 -6.72 -0.53
CA ARG A 102 15.89 -7.42 0.75
C ARG A 102 15.16 -6.58 1.79
N GLU A 103 15.13 -5.28 1.59
CA GLU A 103 14.55 -4.32 2.52
C GLU A 103 13.19 -3.80 2.05
N VAL A 104 13.01 -3.66 0.73
CA VAL A 104 11.82 -3.04 0.13
C VAL A 104 11.27 -3.92 -0.96
N THR A 105 9.98 -4.22 -0.93
CA THR A 105 9.24 -4.86 -2.02
C THR A 105 8.19 -3.92 -2.57
N LEU A 106 7.86 -4.06 -3.87
CA LEU A 106 6.76 -3.35 -4.50
C LEU A 106 5.82 -4.33 -5.21
N PHE A 107 4.57 -4.29 -4.84
CA PHE A 107 3.46 -4.86 -5.60
C PHE A 107 2.95 -3.82 -6.61
N THR A 108 2.88 -4.20 -7.89
CA THR A 108 2.29 -3.37 -8.96
C THR A 108 1.14 -4.13 -9.62
N GLN A 109 0.08 -3.42 -9.95
CA GLN A 109 -1.16 -3.98 -10.49
C GLN A 109 -1.01 -4.73 -11.82
N SER A 110 -0.11 -4.30 -12.71
CA SER A 110 0.00 -4.86 -14.07
C SER A 110 1.17 -5.82 -14.19
N ARG A 111 0.98 -7.08 -13.78
CA ARG A 111 1.90 -8.16 -14.10
C ARG A 111 1.18 -9.21 -14.93
N GLN A 112 1.65 -9.43 -16.14
CA GLN A 112 1.17 -10.52 -16.98
C GLN A 112 1.52 -11.86 -16.33
N ALA A 113 0.63 -12.85 -16.49
CA ALA A 113 0.92 -14.21 -16.08
C ALA A 113 2.09 -14.75 -16.90
N PRO A 114 3.19 -15.20 -16.28
CA PRO A 114 4.27 -15.83 -17.01
C PRO A 114 3.80 -17.20 -17.54
N HIS A 115 4.03 -17.46 -18.83
CA HIS A 115 3.61 -18.71 -19.43
C HIS A 115 4.40 -19.90 -18.87
N GLY A 116 3.71 -21.03 -18.65
CA GLY A 116 4.31 -22.30 -18.30
C GLY A 116 4.83 -22.44 -16.87
N LEU A 117 4.48 -21.50 -15.98
CA LEU A 117 4.85 -21.55 -14.56
C LEU A 117 3.65 -21.89 -13.69
N THR A 118 3.92 -22.60 -12.59
CA THR A 118 2.96 -22.86 -11.53
C THR A 118 2.89 -21.69 -10.54
N VAL A 119 1.83 -21.66 -9.74
CA VAL A 119 1.66 -20.70 -8.62
C VAL A 119 2.87 -20.75 -7.68
N HIS A 120 3.29 -21.96 -7.26
CA HIS A 120 4.44 -22.14 -6.37
C HIS A 120 5.74 -21.55 -6.96
N GLU A 121 5.98 -21.73 -8.26
CA GLU A 121 7.15 -21.18 -8.92
C GLU A 121 7.14 -19.66 -8.95
N VAL A 122 5.98 -19.04 -9.27
CA VAL A 122 5.83 -17.58 -9.26
C VAL A 122 6.02 -17.00 -7.86
N VAL A 123 5.43 -17.59 -6.83
CA VAL A 123 5.63 -17.13 -5.45
C VAL A 123 7.10 -17.27 -5.04
N SER A 124 7.78 -18.32 -5.52
CA SER A 124 9.20 -18.54 -5.26
C SER A 124 10.12 -17.46 -5.83
N PHE A 125 9.67 -16.63 -6.80
CA PHE A 125 10.44 -15.49 -7.28
C PHE A 125 10.69 -14.44 -6.19
N GLY A 126 9.81 -14.31 -5.21
CA GLY A 126 10.01 -13.43 -4.07
C GLY A 126 11.31 -13.72 -3.30
N ARG A 127 11.83 -14.97 -3.39
CA ARG A 127 13.06 -15.37 -2.71
C ARG A 127 14.34 -15.06 -3.49
N HIS A 128 14.28 -14.57 -4.74
CA HIS A 128 15.46 -14.28 -5.56
C HIS A 128 16.51 -13.39 -4.86
N PRO A 129 16.15 -12.32 -4.12
CA PRO A 129 17.13 -11.49 -3.41
C PRO A 129 17.90 -12.24 -2.32
N HIS A 130 17.32 -13.31 -1.77
CA HIS A 130 17.90 -14.11 -0.68
C HIS A 130 18.77 -15.27 -1.18
N ARG A 131 18.50 -15.78 -2.40
CA ARG A 131 19.22 -16.95 -2.94
C ARG A 131 20.69 -16.64 -3.25
N ARG A 132 21.56 -17.58 -2.96
CA ARG A 132 22.95 -17.55 -3.45
C ARG A 132 22.99 -17.94 -4.92
N ARG A 133 23.97 -17.39 -5.66
CA ARG A 133 24.17 -17.74 -7.06
C ARG A 133 24.41 -19.25 -7.17
N PHE A 134 23.67 -19.93 -8.05
CA PHE A 134 23.70 -21.37 -8.29
C PHE A 134 23.25 -22.26 -7.12
N ALA A 135 22.69 -21.73 -6.04
CA ALA A 135 22.12 -22.54 -4.97
C ALA A 135 20.62 -22.77 -5.17
N GLY A 136 20.14 -23.96 -4.87
CA GLY A 136 18.72 -24.27 -4.79
C GLY A 136 18.03 -23.54 -3.62
N PRO A 137 16.69 -23.63 -3.51
CA PRO A 137 15.94 -23.02 -2.43
C PRO A 137 16.37 -23.63 -1.06
N SER A 138 16.67 -22.75 -0.10
CA SER A 138 16.99 -23.15 1.27
C SER A 138 15.70 -23.60 2.02
N VAL A 139 15.86 -24.17 3.21
CA VAL A 139 14.72 -24.48 4.09
C VAL A 139 13.97 -23.21 4.46
N ALA A 140 14.68 -22.11 4.71
CA ALA A 140 14.08 -20.81 5.01
C ALA A 140 13.25 -20.28 3.82
N ASP A 141 13.76 -20.42 2.58
CA ASP A 141 13.01 -20.01 1.37
C ASP A 141 11.71 -20.79 1.23
N ARG A 142 11.75 -22.11 1.38
CA ARG A 142 10.54 -22.95 1.33
C ARG A 142 9.52 -22.58 2.41
N LYS A 143 9.96 -22.28 3.64
CA LYS A 143 9.09 -21.82 4.71
C LYS A 143 8.47 -20.46 4.40
N ALA A 144 9.23 -19.50 3.87
CA ALA A 144 8.74 -18.18 3.49
C ALA A 144 7.69 -18.26 2.37
N VAL A 145 7.95 -19.05 1.33
CA VAL A 145 7.01 -19.31 0.24
C VAL A 145 5.71 -19.95 0.78
N GLY A 146 5.82 -21.00 1.60
CA GLY A 146 4.66 -21.68 2.20
C GLY A 146 3.82 -20.76 3.07
N ARG A 147 4.45 -19.90 3.91
CA ARG A 147 3.73 -18.89 4.70
C ARG A 147 2.99 -17.90 3.82
N ALA A 148 3.69 -17.33 2.83
CA ALA A 148 3.11 -16.36 1.92
C ALA A 148 1.90 -16.94 1.17
N MET A 149 2.00 -18.16 0.66
CA MET A 149 0.89 -18.85 -0.02
C MET A 149 -0.29 -19.11 0.89
N LYS A 150 -0.04 -19.50 2.14
CA LYS A 150 -1.08 -19.74 3.15
C LYS A 150 -1.85 -18.45 3.47
N VAL A 151 -1.12 -17.36 3.77
CA VAL A 151 -1.70 -16.07 4.17
C VAL A 151 -2.52 -15.45 3.04
N THR A 152 -2.12 -15.60 1.79
CA THR A 152 -2.86 -15.10 0.62
C THR A 152 -3.93 -16.07 0.08
N GLY A 153 -4.11 -17.23 0.73
CA GLY A 153 -5.12 -18.22 0.33
C GLY A 153 -4.88 -18.85 -1.05
N VAL A 154 -3.61 -18.99 -1.48
CA VAL A 154 -3.24 -19.60 -2.77
C VAL A 154 -2.59 -20.97 -2.65
N GLN A 155 -2.54 -21.53 -1.43
CA GLN A 155 -1.83 -22.78 -1.16
C GLN A 155 -2.43 -23.98 -1.93
N ASP A 156 -3.77 -24.07 -2.00
CA ASP A 156 -4.47 -25.19 -2.64
C ASP A 156 -4.32 -25.21 -4.17
N MET A 157 -3.84 -24.09 -4.74
CA MET A 157 -3.57 -23.96 -6.17
C MET A 157 -2.08 -23.97 -6.51
N ALA A 158 -1.20 -24.45 -5.61
CA ALA A 158 0.25 -24.41 -5.74
C ALA A 158 0.77 -24.92 -7.08
N GLU A 159 0.21 -26.03 -7.55
CA GLU A 159 0.64 -26.72 -8.78
C GLU A 159 -0.13 -26.27 -10.04
N ARG A 160 -1.14 -25.39 -9.90
CA ARG A 160 -1.89 -24.88 -11.05
C ARG A 160 -1.02 -23.94 -11.89
N PRO A 161 -1.09 -24.03 -13.23
CA PRO A 161 -0.49 -23.04 -14.13
C PRO A 161 -1.10 -21.66 -13.88
N VAL A 162 -0.26 -20.63 -13.73
CA VAL A 162 -0.75 -19.25 -13.47
C VAL A 162 -1.55 -18.67 -14.64
N GLY A 163 -1.37 -19.20 -15.85
CA GLY A 163 -2.16 -18.82 -17.02
C GLY A 163 -3.62 -19.26 -17.00
N GLU A 164 -4.00 -20.18 -16.09
CA GLU A 164 -5.37 -20.69 -15.91
C GLU A 164 -6.12 -19.99 -14.77
N LEU A 165 -5.48 -19.02 -14.11
CA LEU A 165 -6.05 -18.31 -12.98
C LEU A 165 -6.96 -17.16 -13.42
N SER A 166 -7.99 -16.90 -12.64
CA SER A 166 -8.74 -15.64 -12.74
C SER A 166 -7.87 -14.45 -12.37
N GLY A 167 -8.28 -13.24 -12.78
CA GLY A 167 -7.52 -12.01 -12.44
C GLY A 167 -7.28 -11.84 -10.95
N GLY A 168 -8.29 -12.11 -10.11
CA GLY A 168 -8.17 -12.03 -8.66
C GLY A 168 -7.26 -13.11 -8.06
N GLU A 169 -7.30 -14.34 -8.57
CA GLU A 169 -6.37 -15.40 -8.15
C GLU A 169 -4.94 -15.04 -8.51
N LEU A 170 -4.70 -14.56 -9.73
CA LEU A 170 -3.37 -14.13 -10.18
C LEU A 170 -2.83 -12.97 -9.35
N GLN A 171 -3.69 -12.02 -8.98
CA GLN A 171 -3.32 -10.90 -8.11
C GLN A 171 -2.86 -11.37 -6.73
N ARG A 172 -3.57 -12.33 -6.12
CA ARG A 172 -3.16 -12.95 -4.85
C ARG A 172 -1.82 -13.70 -4.96
N VAL A 173 -1.57 -14.37 -6.09
CA VAL A 173 -0.28 -15.02 -6.36
C VAL A 173 0.86 -14.02 -6.40
N TRP A 174 0.66 -12.86 -7.06
CA TRP A 174 1.67 -11.80 -7.07
C TRP A 174 1.87 -11.16 -5.70
N LEU A 175 0.79 -11.00 -4.93
CA LEU A 175 0.89 -10.53 -3.54
C LEU A 175 1.66 -11.54 -2.69
N ALA A 176 1.39 -12.86 -2.85
CA ALA A 176 2.18 -13.90 -2.19
C ALA A 176 3.68 -13.81 -2.55
N ALA A 177 4.01 -13.55 -3.82
CA ALA A 177 5.40 -13.38 -4.23
C ALA A 177 6.07 -12.17 -3.55
N CYS A 178 5.34 -11.07 -3.37
CA CYS A 178 5.83 -9.91 -2.62
C CYS A 178 6.05 -10.26 -1.13
N LEU A 179 5.10 -10.96 -0.50
CA LEU A 179 5.21 -11.35 0.91
C LEU A 179 6.31 -12.39 1.15
N ALA A 180 6.51 -13.32 0.19
CA ALA A 180 7.59 -14.29 0.26
C ALA A 180 8.97 -13.63 0.29
N GLN A 181 9.11 -12.38 -0.12
CA GLN A 181 10.35 -11.62 -0.06
C GLN A 181 10.77 -11.27 1.38
N GLU A 182 9.82 -11.22 2.34
CA GLU A 182 10.06 -10.94 3.77
C GLU A 182 10.87 -9.66 4.00
N THR A 183 10.37 -8.55 3.48
CA THR A 183 11.01 -7.23 3.60
C THR A 183 10.44 -6.43 4.76
N GLY A 184 11.24 -5.51 5.33
CA GLY A 184 10.78 -4.58 6.37
C GLY A 184 9.85 -3.47 5.84
N VAL A 185 9.86 -3.22 4.51
CA VAL A 185 8.98 -2.24 3.86
C VAL A 185 8.23 -2.90 2.71
N VAL A 186 6.91 -2.73 2.68
CA VAL A 186 6.03 -3.21 1.61
C VAL A 186 5.31 -2.04 0.98
N LEU A 187 5.45 -1.90 -0.32
CA LEU A 187 4.79 -0.88 -1.15
C LEU A 187 3.73 -1.55 -2.01
N LEU A 188 2.50 -1.03 -1.98
CA LEU A 188 1.35 -1.61 -2.68
C LEU A 188 0.70 -0.55 -3.60
N ASP A 189 0.82 -0.73 -4.91
CA ASP A 189 0.23 0.17 -5.91
C ASP A 189 -1.13 -0.39 -6.33
N GLU A 190 -2.22 0.14 -5.76
CA GLU A 190 -3.62 -0.21 -6.02
C GLU A 190 -3.94 -1.72 -5.84
N PRO A 191 -3.67 -2.30 -4.66
CA PRO A 191 -3.77 -3.75 -4.46
C PRO A 191 -5.21 -4.28 -4.45
N THR A 192 -6.22 -3.41 -4.35
CA THR A 192 -7.65 -3.79 -4.32
C THR A 192 -8.37 -3.60 -5.65
N ASN A 193 -7.73 -3.03 -6.66
CA ASN A 193 -8.37 -2.78 -7.95
C ASN A 193 -8.72 -4.09 -8.67
N HIS A 194 -9.88 -4.09 -9.35
CA HIS A 194 -10.41 -5.24 -10.10
C HIS A 194 -10.71 -6.50 -9.27
N LEU A 195 -10.65 -6.40 -7.95
CA LEU A 195 -11.10 -7.46 -7.06
C LEU A 195 -12.59 -7.28 -6.74
N ASP A 196 -13.29 -8.38 -6.51
CA ASP A 196 -14.62 -8.34 -5.89
C ASP A 196 -14.53 -7.91 -4.42
N LEU A 197 -15.66 -7.52 -3.85
CA LEU A 197 -15.75 -6.96 -2.51
C LEU A 197 -15.09 -7.86 -1.44
N ARG A 198 -15.27 -9.17 -1.55
CA ARG A 198 -14.68 -10.12 -0.59
C ARG A 198 -13.16 -10.03 -0.61
N TYR A 199 -12.55 -10.11 -1.79
CA TYR A 199 -11.10 -10.10 -1.93
C TYR A 199 -10.49 -8.73 -1.67
N GLN A 200 -11.23 -7.64 -1.89
CA GLN A 200 -10.80 -6.31 -1.45
C GLN A 200 -10.62 -6.27 0.06
N ILE A 201 -11.63 -6.75 0.82
CA ILE A 201 -11.59 -6.78 2.28
C ILE A 201 -10.49 -7.70 2.79
N GLU A 202 -10.38 -8.93 2.25
CA GLU A 202 -9.30 -9.87 2.61
C GLU A 202 -7.90 -9.26 2.37
N THR A 203 -7.72 -8.47 1.30
CA THR A 203 -6.44 -7.77 1.02
C THR A 203 -6.17 -6.67 2.03
N LEU A 204 -7.19 -5.90 2.43
CA LEU A 204 -7.04 -4.85 3.44
C LEU A 204 -6.76 -5.42 4.83
N ASP A 205 -7.42 -6.52 5.19
CA ASP A 205 -7.15 -7.22 6.44
C ASP A 205 -5.71 -7.76 6.45
N LEU A 206 -5.25 -8.35 5.34
CA LEU A 206 -3.85 -8.78 5.20
C LEU A 206 -2.85 -7.62 5.36
N VAL A 207 -3.14 -6.44 4.84
CA VAL A 207 -2.31 -5.23 5.03
C VAL A 207 -2.20 -4.89 6.52
N ARG A 208 -3.29 -5.00 7.27
CA ARG A 208 -3.28 -4.78 8.72
C ARG A 208 -2.47 -5.84 9.45
N ASP A 209 -2.67 -7.13 9.13
CA ASP A 209 -1.92 -8.24 9.74
C ASP A 209 -0.40 -8.06 9.57
N LEU A 210 0.05 -7.64 8.39
CA LEU A 210 1.47 -7.35 8.14
C LEU A 210 2.05 -6.28 9.08
N VAL A 211 1.25 -5.28 9.37
CA VAL A 211 1.64 -4.17 10.23
C VAL A 211 1.54 -4.54 11.69
N ASP A 212 0.39 -5.09 12.10
CA ASP A 212 0.06 -5.33 13.51
C ASP A 212 0.82 -6.53 14.08
N GLU A 213 1.00 -7.61 13.28
CA GLU A 213 1.66 -8.83 13.74
C GLU A 213 3.17 -8.85 13.42
N HIS A 214 3.58 -8.21 12.32
CA HIS A 214 4.96 -8.32 11.83
C HIS A 214 5.75 -7.01 11.89
N GLY A 215 5.11 -5.89 12.27
CA GLY A 215 5.78 -4.60 12.41
C GLY A 215 6.31 -4.00 11.10
N VAL A 216 5.81 -4.46 9.94
CA VAL A 216 6.23 -4.01 8.62
C VAL A 216 5.79 -2.56 8.41
N ALA A 217 6.61 -1.74 7.74
CA ALA A 217 6.19 -0.45 7.23
C ALA A 217 5.44 -0.64 5.90
N VAL A 218 4.20 -0.19 5.81
CA VAL A 218 3.40 -0.32 4.58
C VAL A 218 3.10 1.04 3.98
N GLY A 219 3.44 1.22 2.69
CA GLY A 219 2.98 2.32 1.86
C GLY A 219 1.97 1.80 0.83
N VAL A 220 0.74 2.28 0.83
CA VAL A 220 -0.31 1.80 -0.06
C VAL A 220 -0.99 2.93 -0.84
N VAL A 221 -1.15 2.77 -2.15
CA VAL A 221 -2.01 3.64 -2.97
C VAL A 221 -3.40 3.02 -3.02
N LEU A 222 -4.41 3.79 -2.64
CA LEU A 222 -5.81 3.40 -2.70
C LEU A 222 -6.63 4.46 -3.45
N HIS A 223 -7.67 4.00 -4.17
CA HIS A 223 -8.64 4.89 -4.83
C HIS A 223 -9.86 5.15 -3.98
N ASP A 224 -10.25 4.15 -3.20
CA ASP A 224 -11.40 4.20 -2.32
C ASP A 224 -11.01 4.84 -1.00
N LEU A 225 -11.69 5.95 -0.63
CA LEU A 225 -11.41 6.72 0.57
C LEU A 225 -11.87 5.98 1.83
N ASP A 226 -12.96 5.21 1.76
CA ASP A 226 -13.44 4.41 2.89
C ASP A 226 -12.45 3.26 3.18
N HIS A 227 -11.91 2.63 2.15
CA HIS A 227 -10.83 1.65 2.30
C HIS A 227 -9.58 2.28 2.93
N ALA A 228 -9.19 3.48 2.49
CA ALA A 228 -8.04 4.18 3.03
C ALA A 228 -8.26 4.57 4.50
N ALA A 229 -9.43 5.12 4.83
CA ALA A 229 -9.81 5.45 6.21
C ALA A 229 -9.82 4.22 7.14
N ARG A 230 -10.18 3.04 6.59
CA ARG A 230 -10.24 1.79 7.35
C ARG A 230 -8.87 1.25 7.75
N VAL A 231 -7.86 1.38 6.89
CA VAL A 231 -6.58 0.67 7.08
C VAL A 231 -5.42 1.58 7.45
N ALA A 232 -5.49 2.88 7.16
CA ALA A 232 -4.36 3.78 7.35
C ALA A 232 -4.21 4.22 8.80
N ASP A 233 -2.95 4.26 9.27
CA ASP A 233 -2.54 4.99 10.46
C ASP A 233 -2.13 6.43 10.11
N THR A 234 -1.71 6.63 8.87
CA THR A 234 -1.39 7.95 8.30
C THR A 234 -1.94 8.02 6.89
N LEU A 235 -2.63 9.08 6.56
CA LEU A 235 -3.18 9.31 5.23
C LEU A 235 -2.51 10.52 4.59
N ILE A 236 -2.16 10.40 3.32
CA ILE A 236 -1.59 11.47 2.50
C ILE A 236 -2.54 11.72 1.34
N LEU A 237 -3.18 12.88 1.33
CA LEU A 237 -4.06 13.32 0.26
C LEU A 237 -3.25 14.15 -0.74
N MET A 238 -3.18 13.66 -1.99
CA MET A 238 -2.38 14.29 -3.05
C MET A 238 -3.24 14.97 -4.10
N ARG A 239 -2.79 16.17 -4.54
CA ARG A 239 -3.38 16.91 -5.66
C ARG A 239 -2.26 17.48 -6.53
N ALA A 240 -2.32 17.27 -7.85
CA ALA A 240 -1.40 17.86 -8.83
C ALA A 240 0.09 17.73 -8.43
N GLY A 241 0.52 16.54 -7.99
CA GLY A 241 1.91 16.25 -7.64
C GLY A 241 2.40 16.84 -6.30
N ARG A 242 1.49 17.32 -5.46
CA ARG A 242 1.79 17.89 -4.14
C ARG A 242 0.95 17.21 -3.06
N ILE A 243 1.45 17.24 -1.84
CA ILE A 243 0.64 16.89 -0.67
C ILE A 243 -0.31 18.05 -0.40
N HIS A 244 -1.61 17.78 -0.39
CA HIS A 244 -2.65 18.71 0.00
C HIS A 244 -2.88 18.69 1.50
N ALA A 245 -3.04 17.48 2.06
CA ALA A 245 -3.14 17.25 3.50
C ALA A 245 -2.48 15.93 3.86
N ALA A 246 -1.96 15.80 5.09
CA ALA A 246 -1.39 14.57 5.60
C ALA A 246 -1.53 14.49 7.12
N GLY A 247 -1.84 13.30 7.65
CA GLY A 247 -2.05 13.09 9.08
C GLY A 247 -2.95 11.89 9.37
N ASP A 248 -3.66 11.97 10.50
CA ASP A 248 -4.70 11.00 10.85
C ASP A 248 -5.82 11.02 9.79
N PRO A 249 -6.38 9.86 9.39
CA PRO A 249 -7.49 9.82 8.44
C PRO A 249 -8.67 10.72 8.80
N LEU A 250 -9.02 10.88 10.08
CA LEU A 250 -10.11 11.76 10.55
C LEU A 250 -9.81 13.24 10.28
N ASP A 251 -8.54 13.64 10.39
CA ASP A 251 -8.13 15.03 10.17
C ASP A 251 -7.96 15.36 8.68
N VAL A 252 -7.63 14.36 7.86
CA VAL A 252 -7.34 14.52 6.42
C VAL A 252 -8.59 14.39 5.57
N LEU A 253 -9.49 13.43 5.88
CA LEU A 253 -10.68 13.15 5.07
C LEU A 253 -11.88 14.02 5.53
N THR A 254 -11.72 15.33 5.45
CA THR A 254 -12.78 16.30 5.70
C THR A 254 -13.56 16.63 4.43
N ALA A 255 -14.79 17.10 4.56
CA ALA A 255 -15.59 17.56 3.42
C ALA A 255 -14.89 18.68 2.62
N GLU A 256 -14.15 19.55 3.30
CA GLU A 256 -13.39 20.65 2.70
C GLU A 256 -12.22 20.10 1.85
N HIS A 257 -11.34 19.29 2.45
CA HIS A 257 -10.18 18.73 1.74
C HIS A 257 -10.57 17.85 0.55
N ILE A 258 -11.59 16.97 0.74
CA ILE A 258 -12.07 16.11 -0.34
C ILE A 258 -12.71 16.96 -1.43
N GLY A 259 -13.54 17.95 -1.05
CA GLY A 259 -14.15 18.86 -1.98
C GLY A 259 -13.15 19.61 -2.85
N GLU A 260 -12.10 20.16 -2.22
CA GLU A 260 -11.02 20.86 -2.95
C GLU A 260 -10.22 19.94 -3.87
N VAL A 261 -9.89 18.73 -3.40
CA VAL A 261 -9.02 17.81 -4.15
C VAL A 261 -9.71 17.13 -5.30
N TYR A 262 -10.98 16.72 -5.12
CA TYR A 262 -11.75 15.99 -6.12
C TYR A 262 -12.71 16.86 -6.94
N ASP A 263 -12.81 18.17 -6.60
CA ASP A 263 -13.70 19.13 -7.26
C ASP A 263 -15.17 18.67 -7.24
N LEU A 264 -15.62 18.21 -6.06
CA LEU A 264 -16.99 17.73 -5.82
C LEU A 264 -17.47 18.09 -4.43
N ARG A 265 -18.79 18.24 -4.26
CA ARG A 265 -19.38 18.33 -2.94
C ARG A 265 -19.48 16.94 -2.30
N VAL A 266 -19.10 16.84 -1.02
CA VAL A 266 -19.13 15.61 -0.25
C VAL A 266 -19.63 15.89 1.16
N GLU A 267 -20.36 14.95 1.73
CA GLU A 267 -20.72 14.93 3.15
C GLU A 267 -19.84 13.89 3.84
N VAL A 268 -19.28 14.27 4.98
CA VAL A 268 -18.38 13.40 5.77
C VAL A 268 -18.93 13.33 7.18
N GLU A 269 -19.23 12.15 7.62
CA GLU A 269 -19.76 11.89 8.96
C GLU A 269 -18.90 10.84 9.67
N VAL A 270 -18.79 10.97 11.00
CA VAL A 270 -18.21 9.92 11.84
C VAL A 270 -19.37 9.14 12.47
N ASP A 271 -19.47 7.86 12.16
CA ASP A 271 -20.45 6.97 12.80
C ASP A 271 -20.17 6.94 14.33
N PRO A 272 -21.07 7.47 15.16
CA PRO A 272 -20.83 7.61 16.60
C PRO A 272 -20.71 6.25 17.32
N ARG A 273 -21.20 5.17 16.71
CA ARG A 273 -21.17 3.82 17.26
C ARG A 273 -19.86 3.12 16.95
N THR A 274 -19.31 3.32 15.75
CA THR A 274 -18.13 2.58 15.27
C THR A 274 -16.88 3.43 15.19
N GLY A 275 -16.99 4.76 15.27
CA GLY A 275 -15.92 5.71 15.05
C GLY A 275 -15.41 5.75 13.58
N ARG A 276 -16.12 5.09 12.66
CA ARG A 276 -15.73 5.03 11.25
C ARG A 276 -16.18 6.26 10.49
N LEU A 277 -15.33 6.73 9.59
CA LEU A 277 -15.72 7.73 8.60
C LEU A 277 -16.69 7.11 7.60
N ARG A 278 -17.68 7.90 7.23
CA ARG A 278 -18.58 7.66 6.12
C ARG A 278 -18.47 8.85 5.17
N ILE A 279 -18.19 8.59 3.91
CA ILE A 279 -17.95 9.61 2.90
C ILE A 279 -19.02 9.45 1.81
N ASP A 280 -19.95 10.39 1.76
CA ASP A 280 -21.08 10.38 0.82
C ASP A 280 -20.91 11.49 -0.24
N PRO A 281 -20.49 11.18 -1.47
CA PRO A 281 -20.43 12.16 -2.56
C PRO A 281 -21.82 12.67 -2.94
N VAL A 282 -21.97 13.99 -2.98
CA VAL A 282 -23.24 14.64 -3.37
C VAL A 282 -23.30 14.81 -4.87
N GLY A 283 -24.07 13.94 -5.53
CA GLY A 283 -24.31 14.01 -6.97
C GLY A 283 -25.33 15.10 -7.36
N ARG A 284 -25.43 15.40 -8.67
CA ARG A 284 -26.42 16.34 -9.22
C ARG A 284 -27.87 15.88 -9.03
N HIS A 285 -28.09 14.58 -8.85
CA HIS A 285 -29.40 14.00 -8.61
C HIS A 285 -29.47 13.51 -7.18
N PRO A 286 -30.55 13.84 -6.43
CA PRO A 286 -30.74 13.30 -5.09
C PRO A 286 -30.83 11.79 -5.17
N ALA A 287 -30.31 11.12 -4.13
CA ALA A 287 -30.47 9.68 -4.01
C ALA A 287 -31.97 9.32 -4.08
N ARG A 288 -32.31 8.33 -4.93
CA ARG A 288 -33.69 7.82 -4.98
C ARG A 288 -33.92 7.00 -3.71
N HIS A 289 -34.25 7.68 -2.61
CA HIS A 289 -34.79 6.99 -1.44
C HIS A 289 -36.17 6.43 -1.85
N ARG A 290 -36.38 5.13 -1.71
CA ARG A 290 -37.73 4.64 -1.56
C ARG A 290 -38.29 5.35 -0.33
N ASN A 291 -39.31 6.19 -0.51
CA ASN A 291 -40.15 6.62 0.59
C ASN A 291 -40.67 5.35 1.25
N VAL A 292 -40.06 4.91 2.32
CA VAL A 292 -40.69 3.98 3.26
C VAL A 292 -41.76 4.83 3.91
N ASN A 293 -42.98 4.74 3.38
CA ASN A 293 -44.16 5.36 3.97
C ASN A 293 -44.31 4.77 5.38
N PRO A 294 -44.23 5.54 6.47
CA PRO A 294 -44.35 4.99 7.83
C PRO A 294 -45.79 4.60 8.20
N GLY A 295 -46.65 4.33 7.21
CA GLY A 295 -48.09 4.18 7.36
C GLY A 295 -48.68 2.85 6.93
N GLU A 296 -47.88 1.80 6.58
CA GLU A 296 -48.41 0.45 6.34
C GLU A 296 -47.99 -0.52 7.46
N GLU A 297 -48.41 -0.18 8.70
CA GLU A 297 -48.59 -1.16 9.77
C GLU A 297 -50.08 -1.46 9.88
N LEU A 298 -50.43 -2.74 9.63
CA LEU A 298 -51.60 -3.48 10.11
C LEU A 298 -52.98 -3.09 9.54
N ALA A 299 -53.40 -3.83 8.53
CA ALA A 299 -54.75 -4.37 8.47
C ALA A 299 -54.68 -5.88 8.12
#